data_ac75bbe6522f66ab062b73b770eeee73
#
_entry.id   ac75bbe6522f66ab062b73b770eeee73
#
_cell.length_a   1.000
_cell.length_b   1.000
_cell.length_c   1.000
_cell.angle_alpha   90.00
_cell.angle_beta   90.00
_cell.angle_gamma   90.00
#
_symmetry.space_group_name_H-M   'P 1'
#
loop_
_entity.id
_entity.type
_entity.pdbx_description
1 polymer ?
#
loop_
_entity_poly.entity_id
_entity_poly.type
_entity_poly.pdbx_seq_one_letter_code
_entity_poly.pdbx_strand_id
1 'polypeptide(L)'
;MANEKNIRIGDVLLQAGYINQNELDEALEYQKNNKGIRLGEALIKLGFITEHQQLEALSARLGQRYVKIDRIMVQTEAVAMIPVQLAKKYHMLAVQYKDNNLTIVLNDPLDYYGIEDIRQTTGMNLEIWLTELLPLNQAIEYYYSEIEAKKAASSANEMAREREQALEVDADEGDSDAPVIKLLDNLLARAFSMNASDIHIEPFEEKTSVRIRVDGQLLDYVVLQKSLHKNLIARVKILGQMDIAEKRLPQDGHFRTRIANRDVNIRTSVIPTVFGEKAVLRLLASGNMVADAETFGMNQAHFEQFSKMLEAPNGMIYITGPTGSGKTTTLYMALQKLSNRKVNIATIEDPVEWNIPRVNQCQVNTVAGLTFERGLRSLLRQDPDIIMVGETRDEETAAISVRAAITGHLVFSTLHTNDAVSSIIRLIDMGVEPYMVANSLVGLVAQRLVRVVCPECGYWDEPTEQEKAFIGPKITRVRRAQGCNSCSHTGYVGRRAIHEILCVDNQMRRMITQRTPMEELRSYATHYLGMESLTDEALKLVADGTTTVEELKKVAYYI
;
A
#
# COMPACT_ATOMS: atom_id res chain seq x y z
N MET A 1 -3.73 -54.50 -2.30
CA MET A 1 -3.83 -53.04 -2.24
C MET A 1 -5.27 -52.67 -1.82
N ALA A 2 -5.62 -52.88 -0.57
CA ALA A 2 -6.94 -52.55 -0.04
C ALA A 2 -6.79 -52.37 1.48
N ASN A 3 -6.27 -51.25 1.93
CA ASN A 3 -6.34 -50.82 3.35
C ASN A 3 -5.88 -49.37 3.64
N GLU A 4 -5.60 -48.54 2.63
CA GLU A 4 -5.07 -47.19 2.86
C GLU A 4 -6.15 -46.11 3.13
N LYS A 5 -7.43 -46.40 2.89
CA LYS A 5 -8.53 -45.41 3.02
C LYS A 5 -9.09 -45.18 4.43
N ASN A 6 -8.58 -45.86 5.46
CA ASN A 6 -9.12 -45.77 6.82
C ASN A 6 -8.17 -45.22 7.88
N ILE A 7 -7.05 -44.62 7.48
CA ILE A 7 -6.09 -44.03 8.43
C ILE A 7 -6.70 -42.73 9.00
N ARG A 8 -6.74 -42.58 10.34
CA ARG A 8 -7.22 -41.35 10.98
C ARG A 8 -6.21 -40.22 10.78
N ILE A 9 -6.69 -38.98 10.66
CA ILE A 9 -5.79 -37.81 10.45
C ILE A 9 -4.75 -37.66 11.57
N GLY A 10 -5.10 -38.02 12.82
CA GLY A 10 -4.17 -38.03 13.94
C GLY A 10 -2.98 -38.98 13.71
N ASP A 11 -3.25 -40.15 13.15
CA ASP A 11 -2.21 -41.14 12.86
C ASP A 11 -1.25 -40.64 11.75
N VAL A 12 -1.80 -39.94 10.74
CA VAL A 12 -1.00 -39.34 9.66
C VAL A 12 -0.09 -38.23 10.22
N LEU A 13 -0.61 -37.39 11.10
CA LEU A 13 0.16 -36.30 11.73
C LEU A 13 1.26 -36.84 12.65
N LEU A 14 0.99 -37.94 13.38
CA LEU A 14 1.99 -38.65 14.18
C LEU A 14 3.09 -39.26 13.31
N GLN A 15 2.72 -39.93 12.22
CA GLN A 15 3.67 -40.55 11.28
C GLN A 15 4.54 -39.51 10.57
N ALA A 16 3.99 -38.34 10.25
CA ALA A 16 4.70 -37.21 9.68
C ALA A 16 5.59 -36.47 10.69
N GLY A 17 5.48 -36.79 11.99
CA GLY A 17 6.26 -36.14 13.04
C GLY A 17 5.84 -34.71 13.35
N TYR A 18 4.63 -34.32 12.93
CA TYR A 18 4.09 -32.97 13.20
C TYR A 18 3.55 -32.83 14.62
N ILE A 19 3.13 -33.92 15.26
CA ILE A 19 2.68 -33.98 16.64
C ILE A 19 3.24 -35.22 17.35
N ASN A 20 3.28 -35.19 18.65
CA ASN A 20 3.53 -36.34 19.51
C ASN A 20 2.22 -36.90 20.11
N GLN A 21 2.31 -38.07 20.82
CA GLN A 21 1.11 -38.73 21.39
C GLN A 21 0.40 -37.86 22.45
N ASN A 22 1.16 -37.11 23.26
CA ASN A 22 0.58 -36.25 24.32
C ASN A 22 -0.22 -35.09 23.72
N GLU A 23 0.30 -34.48 22.65
CA GLU A 23 -0.39 -33.40 21.92
C GLU A 23 -1.66 -33.88 21.23
N LEU A 24 -1.63 -35.12 20.72
CA LEU A 24 -2.83 -35.75 20.14
C LEU A 24 -3.91 -35.98 21.21
N ASP A 25 -3.51 -36.52 22.38
CA ASP A 25 -4.43 -36.81 23.48
C ASP A 25 -5.05 -35.51 24.03
N GLU A 26 -4.26 -34.46 24.18
CA GLU A 26 -4.72 -33.13 24.62
C GLU A 26 -5.71 -32.52 23.59
N ALA A 27 -5.43 -32.62 22.30
CA ALA A 27 -6.33 -32.14 21.25
C ALA A 27 -7.65 -32.94 21.19
N LEU A 28 -7.60 -34.24 21.45
CA LEU A 28 -8.80 -35.09 21.55
C LEU A 28 -9.66 -34.72 22.78
N GLU A 29 -9.04 -34.40 23.90
CA GLU A 29 -9.73 -33.89 25.09
C GLU A 29 -10.35 -32.51 24.83
N TYR A 30 -9.60 -31.60 24.20
CA TYR A 30 -10.12 -30.30 23.77
C TYR A 30 -11.32 -30.43 22.85
N GLN A 31 -11.27 -31.36 21.88
CA GLN A 31 -12.38 -31.66 20.97
C GLN A 31 -13.63 -32.18 21.69
N LYS A 32 -13.47 -33.06 22.69
CA LYS A 32 -14.59 -33.57 23.50
C LYS A 32 -15.30 -32.46 24.27
N ASN A 33 -14.51 -31.49 24.77
CA ASN A 33 -15.04 -30.37 25.55
C ASN A 33 -15.66 -29.26 24.68
N ASN A 34 -15.31 -29.21 23.39
CA ASN A 34 -15.79 -28.21 22.43
C ASN A 34 -16.51 -28.91 21.25
N LYS A 35 -17.81 -29.21 21.45
CA LYS A 35 -18.62 -29.92 20.46
C LYS A 35 -18.67 -29.13 19.13
N GLY A 36 -18.36 -29.82 18.02
CA GLY A 36 -18.41 -29.28 16.67
C GLY A 36 -17.04 -28.89 16.09
N ILE A 37 -15.98 -28.91 16.86
CA ILE A 37 -14.61 -28.65 16.38
C ILE A 37 -14.00 -29.96 15.88
N ARG A 38 -13.38 -29.93 14.69
CA ARG A 38 -12.64 -31.08 14.14
C ARG A 38 -11.25 -31.18 14.77
N LEU A 39 -10.67 -32.38 14.81
CA LEU A 39 -9.34 -32.62 15.42
C LEU A 39 -8.23 -31.71 14.86
N GLY A 40 -8.19 -31.52 13.54
CA GLY A 40 -7.22 -30.61 12.92
C GLY A 40 -7.38 -29.16 13.38
N GLU A 41 -8.61 -28.67 13.49
CA GLU A 41 -8.88 -27.33 14.02
C GLU A 41 -8.51 -27.20 15.51
N ALA A 42 -8.72 -28.25 16.30
CA ALA A 42 -8.31 -28.29 17.69
C ALA A 42 -6.78 -28.18 17.83
N LEU A 43 -6.04 -28.95 17.01
CA LEU A 43 -4.58 -28.93 17.00
C LEU A 43 -4.01 -27.56 16.59
N ILE A 44 -4.64 -26.88 15.61
CA ILE A 44 -4.25 -25.50 15.21
C ILE A 44 -4.54 -24.51 16.33
N LYS A 45 -5.71 -24.58 16.96
CA LYS A 45 -6.08 -23.68 18.08
C LYS A 45 -5.19 -23.84 19.30
N LEU A 46 -4.70 -25.04 19.56
CA LEU A 46 -3.73 -25.34 20.63
C LEU A 46 -2.29 -24.97 20.22
N GLY A 47 -2.06 -24.61 18.97
CA GLY A 47 -0.74 -24.22 18.46
C GLY A 47 0.22 -25.38 18.19
N PHE A 48 -0.26 -26.63 18.15
CA PHE A 48 0.55 -27.81 17.92
C PHE A 48 0.92 -28.00 16.46
N ILE A 49 0.04 -27.57 15.51
CA ILE A 49 0.30 -27.62 14.08
C ILE A 49 -0.13 -26.31 13.41
N THR A 50 0.45 -26.06 12.25
CA THR A 50 0.00 -24.99 11.33
C THR A 50 -1.09 -25.48 10.39
N GLU A 51 -1.84 -24.57 9.77
CA GLU A 51 -2.83 -24.91 8.72
C GLU A 51 -2.16 -25.66 7.56
N HIS A 52 -0.96 -25.26 7.17
CA HIS A 52 -0.15 -25.93 6.16
C HIS A 52 0.08 -27.42 6.48
N GLN A 53 0.54 -27.74 7.69
CA GLN A 53 0.78 -29.12 8.13
C GLN A 53 -0.51 -29.95 8.17
N GLN A 54 -1.63 -29.34 8.57
CA GLN A 54 -2.93 -29.98 8.50
C GLN A 54 -3.32 -30.35 7.07
N LEU A 55 -3.15 -29.42 6.13
CA LEU A 55 -3.52 -29.62 4.72
C LEU A 55 -2.60 -30.63 4.03
N GLU A 56 -1.31 -30.67 4.37
CA GLU A 56 -0.41 -31.72 3.89
C GLU A 56 -0.82 -33.11 4.37
N ALA A 57 -1.20 -33.25 5.64
CA ALA A 57 -1.70 -34.50 6.18
C ALA A 57 -3.02 -34.93 5.51
N LEU A 58 -3.93 -34.00 5.24
CA LEU A 58 -5.18 -34.26 4.49
C LEU A 58 -4.90 -34.64 3.03
N SER A 59 -3.96 -33.97 2.38
CA SER A 59 -3.47 -34.27 1.04
C SER A 59 -2.98 -35.71 0.93
N ALA A 60 -2.09 -36.12 1.84
CA ALA A 60 -1.56 -37.49 1.89
C ALA A 60 -2.67 -38.52 2.15
N ARG A 61 -3.63 -38.23 3.06
CA ARG A 61 -4.73 -39.14 3.41
C ARG A 61 -5.74 -39.33 2.29
N LEU A 62 -6.10 -38.24 1.59
CA LEU A 62 -7.18 -38.25 0.59
C LEU A 62 -6.67 -38.47 -0.83
N GLY A 63 -5.35 -38.46 -1.04
CA GLY A 63 -4.74 -38.52 -2.35
C GLY A 63 -5.03 -37.26 -3.20
N GLN A 64 -5.35 -36.13 -2.56
CA GLN A 64 -5.61 -34.87 -3.20
C GLN A 64 -4.34 -34.01 -3.20
N ARG A 65 -4.13 -33.23 -4.26
CA ARG A 65 -2.94 -32.39 -4.38
C ARG A 65 -3.05 -31.15 -3.51
N TYR A 66 -2.05 -30.89 -2.65
CA TYR A 66 -1.87 -29.58 -2.03
C TYR A 66 -1.13 -28.64 -2.98
N VAL A 67 -1.60 -27.39 -3.09
CA VAL A 67 -1.02 -26.35 -3.93
C VAL A 67 -0.98 -25.01 -3.19
N LYS A 68 0.04 -24.23 -3.45
CA LYS A 68 0.03 -22.80 -3.13
C LYS A 68 -0.66 -22.07 -4.27
N ILE A 69 -1.86 -21.52 -3.99
CA ILE A 69 -2.73 -20.93 -5.02
C ILE A 69 -2.07 -19.78 -5.80
N ASP A 70 -1.16 -19.07 -5.19
CA ASP A 70 -0.37 -17.99 -5.76
C ASP A 70 0.72 -18.47 -6.73
N ARG A 71 1.06 -19.77 -6.72
CA ARG A 71 2.06 -20.40 -7.60
C ARG A 71 1.46 -21.16 -8.79
N ILE A 72 0.15 -21.24 -8.88
CA ILE A 72 -0.50 -21.91 -10.00
C ILE A 72 -1.07 -20.90 -10.99
N MET A 73 -1.12 -21.29 -12.25
CA MET A 73 -1.80 -20.49 -13.27
C MET A 73 -3.31 -20.72 -13.13
N VAL A 74 -4.05 -19.63 -12.92
CA VAL A 74 -5.52 -19.64 -12.84
C VAL A 74 -6.10 -19.13 -14.16
N GLN A 75 -6.96 -19.91 -14.77
CA GLN A 75 -7.69 -19.53 -15.98
C GLN A 75 -8.95 -18.75 -15.58
N THR A 76 -9.06 -17.52 -16.01
CA THR A 76 -10.22 -16.65 -15.71
C THR A 76 -11.54 -17.24 -16.24
N GLU A 77 -11.47 -17.99 -17.33
CA GLU A 77 -12.59 -18.71 -17.92
C GLU A 77 -13.10 -19.81 -16.97
N ALA A 78 -12.20 -20.54 -16.31
CA ALA A 78 -12.56 -21.55 -15.32
C ALA A 78 -13.20 -20.89 -14.09
N VAL A 79 -12.64 -19.80 -13.60
CA VAL A 79 -13.23 -19.05 -12.47
C VAL A 79 -14.65 -18.60 -12.79
N ALA A 80 -14.90 -18.11 -13.99
CA ALA A 80 -16.22 -17.64 -14.42
C ALA A 80 -17.30 -18.72 -14.46
N MET A 81 -16.92 -20.00 -14.43
CA MET A 81 -17.87 -21.14 -14.44
C MET A 81 -18.58 -21.34 -13.10
N ILE A 82 -17.99 -20.88 -12.00
CA ILE A 82 -18.61 -20.95 -10.68
C ILE A 82 -19.21 -19.57 -10.35
N PRO A 83 -20.49 -19.48 -9.95
CA PRO A 83 -21.05 -18.22 -9.48
C PRO A 83 -20.32 -17.70 -8.24
N VAL A 84 -20.04 -16.40 -8.21
CA VAL A 84 -19.29 -15.73 -7.10
C VAL A 84 -19.89 -16.02 -5.72
N GLN A 85 -21.22 -16.12 -5.66
CA GLN A 85 -21.94 -16.41 -4.41
C GLN A 85 -21.58 -17.79 -3.85
N LEU A 86 -21.47 -18.81 -4.70
CA LEU A 86 -21.06 -20.15 -4.31
C LEU A 86 -19.59 -20.22 -3.95
N ALA A 87 -18.74 -19.57 -4.75
CA ALA A 87 -17.30 -19.50 -4.48
C ALA A 87 -17.00 -18.88 -3.10
N LYS A 88 -17.65 -17.76 -2.77
CA LYS A 88 -17.53 -17.09 -1.46
C LYS A 88 -18.17 -17.88 -0.32
N LYS A 89 -19.31 -18.51 -0.56
CA LYS A 89 -20.02 -19.29 0.46
C LYS A 89 -19.24 -20.52 0.92
N TYR A 90 -18.64 -21.23 -0.03
CA TYR A 90 -17.96 -22.50 0.22
C TYR A 90 -16.42 -22.38 0.23
N HIS A 91 -15.86 -21.18 0.04
CA HIS A 91 -14.41 -20.97 -0.08
C HIS A 91 -13.79 -21.91 -1.11
N MET A 92 -14.29 -21.85 -2.35
CA MET A 92 -13.84 -22.69 -3.46
C MET A 92 -13.60 -21.84 -4.70
N LEU A 93 -12.50 -22.09 -5.42
CA LEU A 93 -12.13 -21.39 -6.64
C LEU A 93 -11.81 -22.39 -7.75
N ALA A 94 -12.44 -22.24 -8.91
CA ALA A 94 -12.02 -22.99 -10.10
C ALA A 94 -10.74 -22.37 -10.67
N VAL A 95 -9.76 -23.21 -10.98
CA VAL A 95 -8.44 -22.74 -11.42
C VAL A 95 -8.09 -23.18 -12.84
N GLN A 96 -8.56 -24.34 -13.27
CA GLN A 96 -8.28 -24.88 -14.59
C GLN A 96 -9.52 -25.63 -15.13
N TYR A 97 -9.68 -25.55 -16.44
CA TYR A 97 -10.69 -26.32 -17.17
C TYR A 97 -10.04 -27.05 -18.35
N LYS A 98 -10.24 -28.34 -18.43
CA LYS A 98 -9.77 -29.17 -19.53
C LYS A 98 -10.63 -30.41 -19.70
N ASP A 99 -11.06 -30.70 -20.92
CA ASP A 99 -11.75 -31.96 -21.31
C ASP A 99 -12.92 -32.34 -20.38
N ASN A 100 -13.80 -31.40 -20.10
CA ASN A 100 -14.94 -31.56 -19.17
C ASN A 100 -14.58 -31.83 -17.70
N ASN A 101 -13.31 -31.62 -17.32
CA ASN A 101 -12.83 -31.65 -15.94
C ASN A 101 -12.55 -30.23 -15.47
N LEU A 102 -13.14 -29.85 -14.35
CA LEU A 102 -12.93 -28.58 -13.69
C LEU A 102 -12.07 -28.81 -12.44
N THR A 103 -10.86 -28.25 -12.42
CA THR A 103 -10.02 -28.29 -11.22
C THR A 103 -10.44 -27.18 -10.28
N ILE A 104 -10.86 -27.54 -9.07
CA ILE A 104 -11.23 -26.60 -8.02
C ILE A 104 -10.21 -26.66 -6.88
N VAL A 105 -9.92 -25.51 -6.31
CA VAL A 105 -9.08 -25.37 -5.12
C VAL A 105 -9.98 -24.98 -3.95
N LEU A 106 -9.82 -25.67 -2.82
CA LEU A 106 -10.60 -25.45 -1.61
C LEU A 106 -9.74 -25.67 -0.35
N ASN A 107 -10.23 -25.21 0.79
CA ASN A 107 -9.56 -25.38 2.08
C ASN A 107 -10.08 -26.64 2.82
N ASP A 108 -11.39 -26.88 2.79
CA ASP A 108 -12.02 -28.00 3.49
C ASP A 108 -12.49 -29.09 2.51
N PRO A 109 -11.72 -30.18 2.31
CA PRO A 109 -12.10 -31.26 1.40
C PRO A 109 -13.28 -32.12 1.90
N LEU A 110 -13.77 -31.88 3.11
CA LEU A 110 -14.89 -32.56 3.72
C LEU A 110 -16.20 -31.78 3.61
N ASP A 111 -16.20 -30.63 2.96
CA ASP A 111 -17.42 -29.87 2.60
C ASP A 111 -18.08 -30.51 1.35
N TYR A 112 -18.64 -31.69 1.57
CA TYR A 112 -19.33 -32.45 0.50
C TYR A 112 -20.52 -31.71 -0.09
N TYR A 113 -21.20 -30.85 0.70
CA TYR A 113 -22.32 -30.05 0.21
C TYR A 113 -21.87 -28.99 -0.78
N GLY A 114 -20.81 -28.26 -0.45
CA GLY A 114 -20.25 -27.24 -1.36
C GLY A 114 -19.71 -27.86 -2.64
N ILE A 115 -19.01 -29.00 -2.54
CA ILE A 115 -18.48 -29.72 -3.71
C ILE A 115 -19.64 -30.21 -4.62
N GLU A 116 -20.72 -30.74 -4.05
CA GLU A 116 -21.86 -31.21 -4.83
C GLU A 116 -22.65 -30.07 -5.46
N ASP A 117 -22.86 -28.96 -4.75
CA ASP A 117 -23.50 -27.75 -5.30
C ASP A 117 -22.72 -27.22 -6.52
N ILE A 118 -21.39 -27.21 -6.46
CA ILE A 118 -20.55 -26.79 -7.59
C ILE A 118 -20.64 -27.79 -8.73
N ARG A 119 -20.63 -29.11 -8.45
CA ARG A 119 -20.77 -30.14 -9.46
C ARG A 119 -22.10 -30.03 -10.20
N GLN A 120 -23.19 -29.81 -9.48
CA GLN A 120 -24.52 -29.65 -10.09
C GLN A 120 -24.63 -28.36 -10.89
N THR A 121 -24.04 -27.27 -10.40
CA THR A 121 -24.07 -25.98 -11.07
C THR A 121 -23.25 -25.96 -12.37
N THR A 122 -22.12 -26.65 -12.37
CA THR A 122 -21.19 -26.66 -13.53
C THR A 122 -21.47 -27.84 -14.48
N GLY A 123 -22.07 -28.92 -14.00
CA GLY A 123 -22.26 -30.15 -14.78
C GLY A 123 -20.98 -30.91 -15.13
N MET A 124 -19.86 -30.62 -14.44
CA MET A 124 -18.51 -31.08 -14.77
C MET A 124 -17.97 -32.06 -13.75
N ASN A 125 -16.99 -32.86 -14.17
CA ASN A 125 -16.17 -33.61 -13.24
C ASN A 125 -15.24 -32.68 -12.48
N LEU A 126 -15.16 -32.84 -11.15
CA LEU A 126 -14.34 -32.01 -10.31
C LEU A 126 -13.06 -32.73 -9.92
N GLU A 127 -11.92 -32.10 -10.20
CA GLU A 127 -10.64 -32.44 -9.62
C GLU A 127 -10.37 -31.48 -8.44
N ILE A 128 -10.05 -32.03 -7.26
CA ILE A 128 -9.96 -31.25 -6.02
C ILE A 128 -8.50 -31.08 -5.64
N TRP A 129 -8.07 -29.82 -5.47
CA TRP A 129 -6.81 -29.46 -4.90
C TRP A 129 -7.03 -28.70 -3.59
N LEU A 130 -6.05 -28.78 -2.67
CA LEU A 130 -6.10 -28.18 -1.35
C LEU A 130 -5.21 -26.96 -1.27
N THR A 131 -5.65 -25.92 -0.54
CA THR A 131 -4.85 -24.72 -0.24
C THR A 131 -5.27 -24.07 1.07
N GLU A 132 -4.45 -23.18 1.59
CA GLU A 132 -4.72 -22.42 2.81
C GLU A 132 -5.88 -21.42 2.61
N LEU A 133 -6.67 -21.20 3.66
CA LEU A 133 -7.91 -20.42 3.60
C LEU A 133 -7.69 -18.94 3.26
N LEU A 134 -6.70 -18.31 3.89
CA LEU A 134 -6.46 -16.88 3.69
C LEU A 134 -6.01 -16.55 2.26
N PRO A 135 -4.99 -17.23 1.67
CA PRO A 135 -4.64 -17.06 0.26
C PRO A 135 -5.78 -17.39 -0.71
N LEU A 136 -6.60 -18.40 -0.39
CA LEU A 136 -7.76 -18.77 -1.20
C LEU A 136 -8.81 -17.66 -1.26
N ASN A 137 -9.15 -17.08 -0.10
CA ASN A 137 -10.11 -15.98 -0.04
C ASN A 137 -9.60 -14.74 -0.79
N GLN A 138 -8.31 -14.44 -0.68
CA GLN A 138 -7.68 -13.36 -1.43
C GLN A 138 -7.75 -13.63 -2.95
N ALA A 139 -7.50 -14.85 -3.38
CA ALA A 139 -7.62 -15.25 -4.78
C ALA A 139 -9.08 -15.17 -5.29
N ILE A 140 -10.05 -15.60 -4.50
CA ILE A 140 -11.48 -15.47 -4.84
C ILE A 140 -11.84 -14.00 -5.08
N GLU A 141 -11.53 -13.10 -4.13
CA GLU A 141 -11.80 -11.68 -4.29
C GLU A 141 -11.06 -11.08 -5.50
N TYR A 142 -9.81 -11.47 -5.70
CA TYR A 142 -8.99 -11.01 -6.82
C TYR A 142 -9.61 -11.39 -8.18
N TYR A 143 -9.84 -12.67 -8.44
CA TYR A 143 -10.28 -13.14 -9.75
C TYR A 143 -11.72 -12.74 -10.07
N TYR A 144 -12.63 -12.76 -9.09
CA TYR A 144 -14.01 -12.32 -9.35
C TYR A 144 -14.09 -10.80 -9.58
N SER A 145 -13.33 -9.98 -8.84
CA SER A 145 -13.28 -8.54 -9.11
C SER A 145 -12.68 -8.24 -10.50
N GLU A 146 -11.71 -9.03 -10.95
CA GLU A 146 -11.15 -8.90 -12.30
C GLU A 146 -12.18 -9.26 -13.38
N ILE A 147 -12.91 -10.38 -13.19
CA ILE A 147 -13.96 -10.82 -14.12
C ILE A 147 -15.07 -9.78 -14.19
N GLU A 148 -15.55 -9.27 -13.05
CA GLU A 148 -16.59 -8.24 -13.00
C GLU A 148 -16.16 -6.95 -13.69
N ALA A 149 -14.94 -6.49 -13.48
CA ALA A 149 -14.42 -5.30 -14.12
C ALA A 149 -14.26 -5.49 -15.65
N LYS A 150 -13.75 -6.65 -16.08
CA LYS A 150 -13.65 -6.98 -17.52
C LYS A 150 -15.04 -7.11 -18.17
N LYS A 151 -16.00 -7.74 -17.51
CA LYS A 151 -17.39 -7.83 -17.99
C LYS A 151 -18.03 -6.44 -18.08
N ALA A 152 -17.87 -5.60 -17.07
CA ALA A 152 -18.40 -4.24 -17.11
C ALA A 152 -17.78 -3.41 -18.24
N ALA A 153 -16.47 -3.54 -18.46
CA ALA A 153 -15.79 -2.88 -19.58
C ALA A 153 -16.26 -3.41 -20.95
N SER A 154 -16.42 -4.74 -21.09
CA SER A 154 -16.94 -5.35 -22.32
C SER A 154 -18.36 -4.93 -22.61
N SER A 155 -19.26 -5.01 -21.63
CA SER A 155 -20.65 -4.59 -21.79
C SER A 155 -20.77 -3.11 -22.13
N ALA A 156 -19.96 -2.25 -21.48
CA ALA A 156 -19.91 -0.84 -21.79
C ALA A 156 -19.39 -0.59 -23.23
N ASN A 157 -18.35 -1.32 -23.64
CA ASN A 157 -17.82 -1.24 -25.01
C ASN A 157 -18.83 -1.74 -26.07
N GLU A 158 -19.56 -2.83 -25.80
CA GLU A 158 -20.61 -3.36 -26.69
C GLU A 158 -21.76 -2.37 -26.86
N MET A 159 -22.28 -1.85 -25.75
CA MET A 159 -23.34 -0.82 -25.79
C MET A 159 -22.89 0.45 -26.51
N ALA A 160 -21.60 0.83 -26.35
CA ALA A 160 -21.04 1.96 -27.08
C ALA A 160 -21.00 1.72 -28.60
N ARG A 161 -20.64 0.50 -29.04
CA ARG A 161 -20.65 0.09 -30.45
C ARG A 161 -22.07 0.07 -31.04
N GLU A 162 -23.01 -0.50 -30.31
CA GLU A 162 -24.41 -0.52 -30.75
C GLU A 162 -24.97 0.88 -30.94
N ARG A 163 -24.63 1.82 -30.06
CA ARG A 163 -25.02 3.24 -30.20
C ARG A 163 -24.34 3.96 -31.35
N GLU A 164 -23.05 3.70 -31.60
CA GLU A 164 -22.36 4.25 -32.77
C GLU A 164 -22.98 3.73 -34.07
N GLN A 165 -23.50 2.49 -34.08
CA GLN A 165 -24.19 1.91 -35.22
C GLN A 165 -25.66 2.36 -35.33
N ALA A 166 -26.29 2.77 -34.22
CA ALA A 166 -27.68 3.22 -34.15
C ALA A 166 -27.86 4.74 -34.35
N LEU A 167 -26.86 5.45 -34.83
CA LEU A 167 -26.80 6.92 -34.97
C LEU A 167 -27.82 7.51 -35.98
N GLU A 168 -29.04 7.01 -36.07
CA GLU A 168 -30.12 7.62 -36.85
C GLU A 168 -31.48 7.75 -36.13
N VAL A 169 -31.61 7.49 -34.84
CA VAL A 169 -32.90 7.67 -34.14
C VAL A 169 -32.70 8.24 -32.74
N ASP A 170 -33.42 9.31 -32.43
CA ASP A 170 -33.46 10.07 -31.18
C ASP A 170 -33.31 9.21 -29.92
N ALA A 171 -32.23 9.44 -29.17
CA ALA A 171 -31.96 8.78 -27.90
C ALA A 171 -32.45 9.65 -26.73
N ASP A 172 -33.43 9.16 -26.01
CA ASP A 172 -33.89 9.68 -24.74
C ASP A 172 -32.76 9.52 -23.69
N GLU A 173 -32.35 10.62 -23.04
CA GLU A 173 -31.15 10.72 -22.18
C GLU A 173 -31.22 9.96 -20.84
N GLY A 174 -32.33 9.26 -20.55
CA GLY A 174 -32.64 8.79 -19.19
C GLY A 174 -32.02 7.48 -18.70
N ASP A 175 -31.57 6.57 -19.58
CA ASP A 175 -31.17 5.19 -19.19
C ASP A 175 -29.71 4.82 -19.52
N SER A 176 -28.91 5.83 -19.90
CA SER A 176 -27.57 5.62 -20.47
C SER A 176 -26.42 5.49 -19.47
N ASP A 177 -26.62 5.86 -18.21
CA ASP A 177 -25.53 6.02 -17.24
C ASP A 177 -25.22 4.77 -16.41
N ALA A 178 -26.15 3.83 -16.32
CA ALA A 178 -26.00 2.63 -15.48
C ALA A 178 -24.74 1.78 -15.79
N PRO A 179 -24.32 1.58 -17.07
CA PRO A 179 -23.09 0.84 -17.37
C PRO A 179 -21.83 1.58 -16.97
N VAL A 180 -21.80 2.92 -17.13
CA VAL A 180 -20.65 3.76 -16.79
C VAL A 180 -20.49 3.88 -15.27
N ILE A 181 -21.60 3.94 -14.53
CA ILE A 181 -21.62 3.94 -13.07
C ILE A 181 -21.01 2.63 -12.57
N LYS A 182 -21.50 1.48 -13.04
CA LYS A 182 -20.98 0.15 -12.68
C LYS A 182 -19.50 0.01 -13.06
N LEU A 183 -19.08 0.53 -14.22
CA LEU A 183 -17.71 0.50 -14.64
C LEU A 183 -16.81 1.26 -13.66
N LEU A 184 -17.17 2.48 -13.28
CA LEU A 184 -16.39 3.28 -12.34
C LEU A 184 -16.34 2.62 -10.96
N ASP A 185 -17.46 2.12 -10.45
CA ASP A 185 -17.52 1.43 -9.15
C ASP A 185 -16.62 0.18 -9.14
N ASN A 186 -16.61 -0.60 -10.23
CA ASN A 186 -15.74 -1.76 -10.36
C ASN A 186 -14.25 -1.38 -10.49
N LEU A 187 -13.93 -0.28 -11.19
CA LEU A 187 -12.57 0.25 -11.25
C LEU A 187 -12.08 0.66 -9.84
N LEU A 188 -12.92 1.34 -9.07
CA LEU A 188 -12.61 1.74 -7.70
C LEU A 188 -12.43 0.52 -6.77
N ALA A 189 -13.35 -0.45 -6.84
CA ALA A 189 -13.27 -1.68 -6.05
C ALA A 189 -11.99 -2.47 -6.38
N ARG A 190 -11.65 -2.55 -7.66
CA ARG A 190 -10.45 -3.25 -8.13
C ARG A 190 -9.17 -2.53 -7.68
N ALA A 191 -9.09 -1.22 -7.86
CA ALA A 191 -7.95 -0.44 -7.42
C ALA A 191 -7.75 -0.57 -5.89
N PHE A 192 -8.84 -0.54 -5.13
CA PHE A 192 -8.80 -0.75 -3.68
C PHE A 192 -8.30 -2.14 -3.30
N SER A 193 -8.76 -3.21 -3.98
CA SER A 193 -8.31 -4.59 -3.73
C SER A 193 -6.82 -4.80 -4.05
N MET A 194 -6.27 -4.02 -5.00
CA MET A 194 -4.85 -4.02 -5.35
C MET A 194 -3.99 -3.12 -4.45
N ASN A 195 -4.57 -2.47 -3.42
CA ASN A 195 -3.90 -1.43 -2.63
C ASN A 195 -3.29 -0.32 -3.50
N ALA A 196 -3.98 0.04 -4.57
CA ALA A 196 -3.54 1.07 -5.49
C ALA A 196 -3.59 2.46 -4.84
N SER A 197 -2.66 3.31 -5.21
CA SER A 197 -2.66 4.71 -4.80
C SER A 197 -3.47 5.60 -5.74
N ASP A 198 -3.43 5.34 -7.06
CA ASP A 198 -4.06 6.20 -8.05
C ASP A 198 -4.68 5.37 -9.20
N ILE A 199 -5.80 5.88 -9.74
CA ILE A 199 -6.39 5.42 -11.01
C ILE A 199 -6.24 6.57 -12.00
N HIS A 200 -5.70 6.28 -13.18
CA HIS A 200 -5.54 7.22 -14.29
C HIS A 200 -6.51 6.84 -15.40
N ILE A 201 -7.37 7.78 -15.81
CA ILE A 201 -8.29 7.65 -16.94
C ILE A 201 -7.79 8.59 -18.03
N GLU A 202 -7.21 8.06 -19.08
CA GLU A 202 -6.42 8.81 -20.05
C GLU A 202 -7.00 8.68 -21.46
N PRO A 203 -7.41 9.82 -22.09
CA PRO A 203 -7.88 9.81 -23.46
C PRO A 203 -6.71 9.77 -24.43
N PHE A 204 -6.83 8.94 -25.46
CA PHE A 204 -5.98 8.90 -26.63
C PHE A 204 -6.82 9.11 -27.90
N GLU A 205 -6.18 9.09 -29.05
CA GLU A 205 -6.82 9.38 -30.33
C GLU A 205 -8.02 8.47 -30.60
N GLU A 206 -7.87 7.16 -30.43
CA GLU A 206 -8.90 6.15 -30.75
C GLU A 206 -9.47 5.42 -29.52
N LYS A 207 -8.88 5.61 -28.35
CA LYS A 207 -9.21 4.81 -27.16
C LYS A 207 -9.07 5.62 -25.88
N THR A 208 -9.64 5.09 -24.80
CA THR A 208 -9.38 5.53 -23.42
C THR A 208 -8.61 4.44 -22.71
N SER A 209 -7.46 4.77 -22.14
CA SER A 209 -6.68 3.83 -21.32
C SER A 209 -6.93 4.10 -19.85
N VAL A 210 -7.22 3.04 -19.08
CA VAL A 210 -7.26 3.09 -17.63
C VAL A 210 -6.03 2.40 -17.10
N ARG A 211 -5.24 3.14 -16.30
CA ARG A 211 -4.03 2.63 -15.65
C ARG A 211 -4.15 2.78 -14.15
N ILE A 212 -3.57 1.86 -13.42
CA ILE A 212 -3.63 1.82 -11.95
C ILE A 212 -2.21 1.86 -11.39
N ARG A 213 -1.98 2.73 -10.40
CA ARG A 213 -0.68 2.82 -9.72
C ARG A 213 -0.66 1.96 -8.47
N VAL A 214 0.16 0.90 -8.47
CA VAL A 214 0.36 -0.02 -7.34
C VAL A 214 1.83 0.04 -6.92
N ASP A 215 2.09 0.24 -5.64
CA ASP A 215 3.45 0.36 -5.06
C ASP A 215 4.39 1.27 -5.86
N GLY A 216 3.85 2.40 -6.34
CA GLY A 216 4.58 3.39 -7.13
C GLY A 216 4.69 3.10 -8.62
N GLN A 217 4.40 1.87 -9.09
CA GLN A 217 4.39 1.50 -10.51
C GLN A 217 3.02 1.71 -11.14
N LEU A 218 3.03 2.24 -12.35
CA LEU A 218 1.83 2.46 -13.16
C LEU A 218 1.62 1.26 -14.10
N LEU A 219 0.54 0.52 -13.87
CA LEU A 219 0.19 -0.69 -14.61
C LEU A 219 -0.96 -0.41 -15.56
N ASP A 220 -0.87 -0.90 -16.80
CA ASP A 220 -1.98 -0.88 -17.74
C ASP A 220 -3.06 -1.85 -17.25
N TYR A 221 -4.30 -1.37 -17.14
CA TYR A 221 -5.39 -2.18 -16.58
C TYR A 221 -6.44 -2.56 -17.62
N VAL A 222 -7.09 -1.57 -18.24
CA VAL A 222 -8.12 -1.83 -19.26
C VAL A 222 -8.14 -0.72 -20.30
N VAL A 223 -8.47 -1.12 -21.53
CA VAL A 223 -8.70 -0.20 -22.66
C VAL A 223 -10.19 -0.14 -22.94
N LEU A 224 -10.72 1.08 -22.97
CA LEU A 224 -12.12 1.39 -23.23
C LEU A 224 -12.25 2.10 -24.59
N GLN A 225 -13.43 2.00 -25.17
CA GLN A 225 -13.77 2.77 -26.37
C GLN A 225 -13.81 4.27 -26.07
N LYS A 226 -13.44 5.08 -27.04
CA LYS A 226 -13.41 6.54 -26.90
C LYS A 226 -14.77 7.14 -26.61
N SER A 227 -15.86 6.55 -27.13
CA SER A 227 -17.23 6.97 -26.90
C SER A 227 -17.63 6.95 -25.41
N LEU A 228 -17.08 6.03 -24.60
CA LEU A 228 -17.32 5.95 -23.17
C LEU A 228 -16.60 7.02 -22.36
N HIS A 229 -15.56 7.63 -22.94
CA HIS A 229 -14.69 8.56 -22.21
C HIS A 229 -15.46 9.74 -21.61
N LYS A 230 -16.28 10.41 -22.42
CA LYS A 230 -17.02 11.61 -21.99
C LYS A 230 -17.94 11.33 -20.79
N ASN A 231 -18.66 10.21 -20.84
CA ASN A 231 -19.59 9.83 -19.77
C ASN A 231 -18.84 9.42 -18.50
N LEU A 232 -17.69 8.73 -18.65
CA LEU A 232 -16.85 8.35 -17.51
C LEU A 232 -16.26 9.57 -16.79
N ILE A 233 -15.78 10.57 -17.55
CA ILE A 233 -15.29 11.84 -16.98
C ILE A 233 -16.44 12.63 -16.35
N ALA A 234 -17.60 12.71 -17.00
CA ALA A 234 -18.78 13.36 -16.43
C ALA A 234 -19.15 12.73 -15.07
N ARG A 235 -19.15 11.40 -14.98
CA ARG A 235 -19.41 10.69 -13.71
C ARG A 235 -18.37 11.01 -12.63
N VAL A 236 -17.09 11.07 -12.97
CA VAL A 236 -16.02 11.48 -12.05
C VAL A 236 -16.25 12.92 -11.55
N LYS A 237 -16.62 13.84 -12.45
CA LYS A 237 -16.93 15.23 -12.08
C LYS A 237 -18.14 15.34 -11.16
N ILE A 238 -19.23 14.59 -11.43
CA ILE A 238 -20.41 14.55 -10.56
C ILE A 238 -20.03 14.11 -9.15
N LEU A 239 -19.29 13.00 -9.02
CA LEU A 239 -18.85 12.51 -7.72
C LEU A 239 -17.93 13.51 -7.02
N GLY A 240 -16.99 14.12 -7.75
CA GLY A 240 -16.04 15.11 -7.25
C GLY A 240 -16.62 16.51 -7.02
N GLN A 241 -17.92 16.72 -7.27
CA GLN A 241 -18.61 18.02 -7.17
C GLN A 241 -17.97 19.12 -8.06
N MET A 242 -17.52 18.70 -9.25
CA MET A 242 -16.93 19.58 -10.27
C MET A 242 -17.97 20.02 -11.30
N ASP A 243 -17.67 21.11 -12.01
CA ASP A 243 -18.51 21.59 -13.11
C ASP A 243 -18.36 20.67 -14.35
N ILE A 244 -19.47 20.04 -14.77
CA ILE A 244 -19.51 19.14 -15.92
C ILE A 244 -19.43 19.92 -17.23
N ALA A 245 -19.94 21.16 -17.25
CA ALA A 245 -19.99 22.00 -18.46
C ALA A 245 -18.62 22.61 -18.80
N GLU A 246 -17.80 22.91 -17.80
CA GLU A 246 -16.44 23.44 -18.01
C GLU A 246 -15.46 22.30 -18.36
N LYS A 247 -14.89 22.37 -19.58
CA LYS A 247 -13.97 21.36 -20.14
C LYS A 247 -12.60 21.92 -20.52
N ARG A 248 -12.38 23.20 -20.31
CA ARG A 248 -11.19 23.92 -20.78
C ARG A 248 -10.21 24.23 -19.66
N LEU A 249 -10.66 24.16 -18.41
CA LEU A 249 -9.87 24.48 -17.23
C LEU A 249 -9.67 23.24 -16.36
N PRO A 250 -8.52 23.12 -15.69
CA PRO A 250 -8.32 22.08 -14.68
C PRO A 250 -9.32 22.23 -13.52
N GLN A 251 -9.76 21.11 -12.99
CA GLN A 251 -10.66 21.05 -11.84
C GLN A 251 -10.21 20.00 -10.87
N ASP A 252 -10.30 20.30 -9.59
CA ASP A 252 -10.01 19.39 -8.49
C ASP A 252 -11.27 19.17 -7.65
N GLY A 253 -11.46 17.95 -7.17
CA GLY A 253 -12.59 17.59 -6.35
C GLY A 253 -12.27 16.43 -5.42
N HIS A 254 -13.23 16.09 -4.58
CA HIS A 254 -13.10 14.96 -3.68
C HIS A 254 -14.48 14.38 -3.37
N PHE A 255 -14.51 13.08 -3.07
CA PHE A 255 -15.71 12.39 -2.61
C PHE A 255 -15.37 11.22 -1.69
N ARG A 256 -16.37 10.79 -0.94
CA ARG A 256 -16.29 9.57 -0.12
C ARG A 256 -17.15 8.48 -0.72
N THR A 257 -16.64 7.29 -0.73
CA THR A 257 -17.40 6.11 -1.16
C THR A 257 -17.10 4.94 -0.25
N ARG A 258 -18.00 3.95 -0.24
CA ARG A 258 -17.82 2.74 0.57
C ARG A 258 -17.42 1.57 -0.32
N ILE A 259 -16.21 1.04 -0.10
CA ILE A 259 -15.66 -0.08 -0.85
C ILE A 259 -15.35 -1.20 0.15
N ALA A 260 -15.85 -2.41 -0.11
CA ALA A 260 -15.63 -3.58 0.77
C ALA A 260 -15.91 -3.28 2.26
N ASN A 261 -17.02 -2.58 2.56
CA ASN A 261 -17.42 -2.13 3.90
C ASN A 261 -16.44 -1.16 4.61
N ARG A 262 -15.54 -0.51 3.86
CA ARG A 262 -14.64 0.54 4.37
C ARG A 262 -14.95 1.86 3.71
N ASP A 263 -14.92 2.93 4.46
CA ASP A 263 -15.04 4.28 3.92
C ASP A 263 -13.71 4.70 3.30
N VAL A 264 -13.72 5.08 2.03
CA VAL A 264 -12.54 5.49 1.28
C VAL A 264 -12.75 6.93 0.82
N ASN A 265 -11.79 7.80 1.15
CA ASN A 265 -11.74 9.15 0.60
C ASN A 265 -11.02 9.11 -0.74
N ILE A 266 -11.60 9.72 -1.76
CA ILE A 266 -11.03 9.80 -3.09
C ILE A 266 -10.87 11.26 -3.47
N ARG A 267 -9.65 11.65 -3.84
CA ARG A 267 -9.38 12.95 -4.47
C ARG A 267 -9.32 12.75 -5.97
N THR A 268 -9.90 13.68 -6.68
CA THR A 268 -9.97 13.65 -8.14
C THR A 268 -9.38 14.93 -8.71
N SER A 269 -8.57 14.80 -9.74
CA SER A 269 -8.09 15.92 -10.54
C SER A 269 -8.39 15.65 -12.00
N VAL A 270 -9.00 16.61 -12.67
CA VAL A 270 -9.35 16.54 -14.09
C VAL A 270 -8.65 17.66 -14.83
N ILE A 271 -7.92 17.33 -15.89
CA ILE A 271 -7.23 18.33 -16.72
C ILE A 271 -7.60 18.15 -18.20
N PRO A 272 -7.75 19.23 -18.96
CA PRO A 272 -7.92 19.16 -20.41
C PRO A 272 -6.65 18.66 -21.08
N THR A 273 -6.79 17.75 -22.05
CA THR A 273 -5.70 17.30 -22.93
C THR A 273 -6.14 17.38 -24.41
N VAL A 274 -5.22 17.12 -25.34
CA VAL A 274 -5.50 17.19 -26.78
C VAL A 274 -6.66 16.28 -27.20
N PHE A 275 -6.78 15.09 -26.59
CA PHE A 275 -7.77 14.08 -26.97
C PHE A 275 -9.00 14.04 -26.06
N GLY A 276 -9.10 14.93 -25.10
CA GLY A 276 -10.18 15.00 -24.11
C GLY A 276 -9.65 15.30 -22.71
N GLU A 277 -10.49 15.21 -21.69
CA GLU A 277 -10.08 15.46 -20.31
C GLU A 277 -9.48 14.20 -19.68
N LYS A 278 -8.28 14.31 -19.12
CA LYS A 278 -7.67 13.26 -18.31
C LYS A 278 -8.13 13.39 -16.87
N ALA A 279 -8.49 12.27 -16.24
CA ALA A 279 -8.78 12.24 -14.81
C ALA A 279 -7.77 11.36 -14.06
N VAL A 280 -7.43 11.80 -12.84
CA VAL A 280 -6.67 11.01 -11.87
C VAL A 280 -7.47 10.95 -10.58
N LEU A 281 -7.74 9.73 -10.11
CA LEU A 281 -8.43 9.48 -8.86
C LEU A 281 -7.40 8.89 -7.87
N ARG A 282 -7.10 9.64 -6.79
CA ARG A 282 -6.21 9.19 -5.72
C ARG A 282 -7.03 8.58 -4.59
N LEU A 283 -6.76 7.33 -4.29
CA LEU A 283 -7.38 6.59 -3.20
C LEU A 283 -6.63 6.88 -1.90
N LEU A 284 -7.28 7.58 -0.98
CA LEU A 284 -6.75 7.84 0.35
C LEU A 284 -7.27 6.75 1.28
N ALA A 285 -6.46 5.73 1.51
CA ALA A 285 -6.83 4.64 2.40
C ALA A 285 -6.94 5.17 3.84
N SER A 286 -8.15 5.21 4.37
CA SER A 286 -8.38 5.51 5.78
C SER A 286 -7.81 4.38 6.62
N GLY A 287 -6.67 4.62 7.27
CA GLY A 287 -6.20 3.79 8.39
C GLY A 287 -5.65 2.42 8.03
N ASN A 288 -4.93 2.24 6.94
CA ASN A 288 -4.03 1.09 6.83
C ASN A 288 -2.97 1.24 7.93
N MET A 289 -3.12 0.43 9.00
CA MET A 289 -2.09 0.31 10.01
C MET A 289 -0.79 -0.04 9.29
N VAL A 290 0.18 0.86 9.39
CA VAL A 290 1.53 0.59 8.92
C VAL A 290 2.03 -0.60 9.72
N ALA A 291 2.47 -1.65 9.06
CA ALA A 291 3.24 -2.68 9.72
C ALA A 291 4.38 -1.98 10.46
N ASP A 292 4.65 -2.36 11.72
CA ASP A 292 5.64 -1.70 12.57
C ASP A 292 5.32 -0.24 12.95
N ALA A 293 4.04 0.12 13.10
CA ALA A 293 3.62 1.48 13.51
C ALA A 293 4.27 1.93 14.82
N GLU A 294 4.59 1.01 15.72
CA GLU A 294 5.26 1.32 16.99
C GLU A 294 6.68 1.86 16.80
N THR A 295 7.39 1.40 15.77
CA THR A 295 8.76 1.79 15.43
C THR A 295 8.84 2.77 14.25
N PHE A 296 7.72 3.28 13.75
CA PHE A 296 7.63 4.13 12.54
C PHE A 296 8.20 3.46 11.29
N GLY A 297 8.32 2.13 11.27
CA GLY A 297 9.01 1.39 10.22
C GLY A 297 10.54 1.52 10.24
N MET A 298 11.10 2.13 11.29
CA MET A 298 12.53 2.33 11.49
C MET A 298 13.21 1.09 12.06
N ASN A 299 14.51 0.93 11.80
CA ASN A 299 15.34 0.00 12.54
C ASN A 299 15.51 0.48 14.00
N GLN A 300 16.00 -0.38 14.89
CA GLN A 300 16.08 -0.08 16.32
C GLN A 300 16.93 1.18 16.61
N ALA A 301 18.07 1.34 15.95
CA ALA A 301 18.96 2.48 16.17
C ALA A 301 18.30 3.81 15.71
N HIS A 302 17.68 3.81 14.55
CA HIS A 302 16.95 4.97 14.02
C HIS A 302 15.73 5.30 14.88
N PHE A 303 15.00 4.29 15.35
CA PHE A 303 13.88 4.47 16.27
C PHE A 303 14.29 5.14 17.59
N GLU A 304 15.42 4.73 18.17
CA GLU A 304 15.95 5.34 19.39
C GLU A 304 16.36 6.81 19.15
N GLN A 305 17.02 7.11 18.03
CA GLN A 305 17.38 8.47 17.66
C GLN A 305 16.14 9.35 17.43
N PHE A 306 15.18 8.88 16.67
CA PHE A 306 13.93 9.60 16.41
C PHE A 306 13.10 9.79 17.69
N SER A 307 13.02 8.78 18.54
CA SER A 307 12.32 8.87 19.82
C SER A 307 12.91 9.96 20.72
N LYS A 308 14.25 10.09 20.78
CA LYS A 308 14.92 11.18 21.50
C LYS A 308 14.58 12.56 20.92
N MET A 309 14.45 12.68 19.59
CA MET A 309 13.99 13.94 18.99
C MET A 309 12.58 14.30 19.43
N LEU A 310 11.68 13.31 19.54
CA LEU A 310 10.29 13.52 19.97
C LEU A 310 10.16 13.90 21.45
N GLU A 311 11.22 13.76 22.25
CA GLU A 311 11.30 14.18 23.64
C GLU A 311 11.79 15.62 23.81
N ALA A 312 12.25 16.25 22.75
CA ALA A 312 12.70 17.63 22.78
C ALA A 312 11.57 18.55 23.27
N PRO A 313 11.84 19.46 24.22
CA PRO A 313 10.83 20.38 24.72
C PRO A 313 10.39 21.41 23.67
N ASN A 314 11.28 21.78 22.78
CA ASN A 314 11.07 22.71 21.67
C ASN A 314 12.14 22.51 20.60
N GLY A 315 11.90 23.05 19.43
CA GLY A 315 12.81 23.01 18.29
C GLY A 315 12.11 22.49 17.04
N MET A 316 12.89 22.31 15.98
CA MET A 316 12.39 21.96 14.66
C MET A 316 12.84 20.56 14.25
N ILE A 317 11.89 19.72 13.84
CA ILE A 317 12.15 18.41 13.26
C ILE A 317 11.58 18.42 11.84
N TYR A 318 12.44 18.21 10.86
CA TYR A 318 12.01 18.06 9.46
C TYR A 318 12.07 16.62 9.00
N ILE A 319 11.03 16.20 8.27
CA ILE A 319 11.06 14.96 7.49
C ILE A 319 11.16 15.34 6.02
N THR A 320 12.19 14.85 5.34
CA THR A 320 12.45 15.17 3.95
C THR A 320 12.40 13.97 3.03
N GLY A 321 12.22 14.23 1.76
CA GLY A 321 12.17 13.21 0.70
C GLY A 321 11.20 13.59 -0.42
N PRO A 322 11.18 12.85 -1.53
CA PRO A 322 10.28 13.12 -2.66
C PRO A 322 8.82 12.84 -2.29
N THR A 323 7.94 13.23 -3.20
CA THR A 323 6.52 12.84 -3.14
C THR A 323 6.40 11.31 -3.10
N GLY A 324 5.55 10.80 -2.21
CA GLY A 324 5.35 9.37 -2.05
C GLY A 324 6.38 8.63 -1.21
N SER A 325 7.33 9.33 -0.55
CA SER A 325 8.30 8.69 0.36
C SER A 325 7.75 8.35 1.75
N GLY A 326 6.47 8.65 2.03
CA GLY A 326 5.82 8.30 3.30
C GLY A 326 5.97 9.34 4.42
N LYS A 327 6.44 10.56 4.14
CA LYS A 327 6.65 11.64 5.12
C LYS A 327 5.43 11.91 6.01
N THR A 328 4.29 12.11 5.37
CA THR A 328 3.02 12.38 6.07
C THR A 328 2.64 11.25 7.01
N THR A 329 2.82 10.00 6.59
CA THR A 329 2.53 8.82 7.41
C THR A 329 3.39 8.81 8.67
N THR A 330 4.70 9.04 8.54
CA THR A 330 5.64 9.09 9.67
C THR A 330 5.33 10.25 10.61
N LEU A 331 5.01 11.45 10.07
CA LEU A 331 4.57 12.59 10.87
C LEU A 331 3.29 12.29 11.65
N TYR A 332 2.29 11.71 10.99
CA TYR A 332 1.01 11.41 11.62
C TYR A 332 1.16 10.36 12.74
N MET A 333 1.99 9.33 12.53
CA MET A 333 2.33 8.37 13.59
C MET A 333 3.03 9.06 14.77
N ALA A 334 3.96 9.99 14.50
CA ALA A 334 4.62 10.77 15.54
C ALA A 334 3.62 11.64 16.32
N LEU A 335 2.74 12.38 15.61
CA LEU A 335 1.69 13.17 16.23
C LEU A 335 0.72 12.32 17.05
N GLN A 336 0.33 11.16 16.54
CA GLN A 336 -0.54 10.22 17.25
C GLN A 336 0.12 9.71 18.54
N LYS A 337 1.42 9.40 18.52
CA LYS A 337 2.17 9.02 19.71
C LYS A 337 2.25 10.17 20.71
N LEU A 338 2.50 11.40 20.24
CA LEU A 338 2.57 12.60 21.07
C LEU A 338 1.20 13.02 21.60
N SER A 339 0.10 12.80 20.90
CA SER A 339 -1.27 13.16 21.31
C SER A 339 -1.75 12.39 22.55
N ASN A 340 -1.07 11.31 22.91
CA ASN A 340 -1.30 10.60 24.17
C ASN A 340 -0.71 11.32 25.39
N ARG A 341 0.15 12.34 25.19
CA ARG A 341 0.66 13.21 26.24
C ARG A 341 -0.36 14.31 26.58
N LYS A 342 -0.12 15.05 27.65
CA LYS A 342 -0.95 16.21 28.05
C LYS A 342 -0.44 17.47 27.35
N VAL A 343 -0.58 17.51 26.03
CA VAL A 343 -0.06 18.59 25.16
C VAL A 343 -1.12 19.02 24.15
N ASN A 344 -1.10 20.31 23.80
CA ASN A 344 -1.93 20.87 22.75
C ASN A 344 -1.21 20.78 21.40
N ILE A 345 -1.75 19.97 20.47
CA ILE A 345 -1.19 19.76 19.14
C ILE A 345 -2.10 20.40 18.10
N ALA A 346 -1.52 21.24 17.27
CA ALA A 346 -2.22 21.87 16.15
C ALA A 346 -1.44 21.70 14.85
N THR A 347 -2.16 21.55 13.75
CA THR A 347 -1.55 21.41 12.41
C THR A 347 -2.14 22.41 11.40
N ILE A 348 -1.35 22.72 10.37
CA ILE A 348 -1.82 23.40 9.15
C ILE A 348 -1.34 22.57 7.95
N GLU A 349 -2.27 22.14 7.09
CA GLU A 349 -2.04 21.10 6.07
C GLU A 349 -2.72 21.45 4.73
N ASP A 350 -2.19 20.95 3.63
CA ASP A 350 -2.75 21.11 2.29
C ASP A 350 -2.73 19.78 1.50
N PRO A 351 -3.77 18.97 1.70
CA PRO A 351 -4.81 19.06 2.72
C PRO A 351 -4.57 18.06 3.87
N VAL A 352 -5.48 17.98 4.82
CA VAL A 352 -5.54 16.94 5.86
C VAL A 352 -5.81 15.59 5.20
N GLU A 353 -4.93 14.58 5.44
CA GLU A 353 -5.04 13.24 4.85
C GLU A 353 -6.07 12.37 5.60
N TRP A 354 -5.96 12.31 6.93
CA TRP A 354 -6.95 11.67 7.83
C TRP A 354 -6.94 12.34 9.21
N ASN A 355 -8.01 12.16 9.95
CA ASN A 355 -8.14 12.76 11.27
C ASN A 355 -7.30 12.01 12.31
N ILE A 356 -6.52 12.75 13.10
CA ILE A 356 -5.76 12.23 14.23
C ILE A 356 -6.52 12.59 15.52
N PRO A 357 -6.87 11.61 16.36
CA PRO A 357 -7.53 11.90 17.63
C PRO A 357 -6.72 12.85 18.51
N ARG A 358 -7.38 13.83 19.12
CA ARG A 358 -6.78 14.86 20.00
C ARG A 358 -5.79 15.81 19.32
N VAL A 359 -5.82 15.93 18.00
CA VAL A 359 -5.03 16.89 17.22
C VAL A 359 -5.99 17.85 16.53
N ASN A 360 -5.72 19.15 16.65
CA ASN A 360 -6.48 20.21 15.97
C ASN A 360 -5.89 20.43 14.59
N GLN A 361 -6.50 19.85 13.57
CA GLN A 361 -6.00 19.88 12.18
C GLN A 361 -6.72 20.98 11.38
N CYS A 362 -5.96 21.97 10.92
CA CYS A 362 -6.43 23.04 10.04
C CYS A 362 -6.04 22.71 8.59
N GLN A 363 -6.98 22.89 7.69
CA GLN A 363 -6.74 22.73 6.25
C GLN A 363 -6.61 24.08 5.56
N VAL A 364 -5.60 24.25 4.73
CA VAL A 364 -5.42 25.40 3.84
C VAL A 364 -6.65 25.57 2.97
N ASN A 365 -7.11 26.82 2.82
CA ASN A 365 -8.18 27.21 1.92
C ASN A 365 -7.83 28.55 1.26
N THR A 366 -7.19 28.47 0.12
CA THR A 366 -6.71 29.64 -0.62
C THR A 366 -7.85 30.54 -1.10
N VAL A 367 -9.03 29.96 -1.40
CA VAL A 367 -10.24 30.71 -1.79
C VAL A 367 -10.73 31.60 -0.65
N ALA A 368 -10.69 31.09 0.58
CA ALA A 368 -11.04 31.87 1.78
C ALA A 368 -9.87 32.72 2.30
N GLY A 369 -8.69 32.63 1.66
CA GLY A 369 -7.48 33.36 2.06
C GLY A 369 -6.75 32.74 3.25
N LEU A 370 -7.02 31.48 3.62
CA LEU A 370 -6.28 30.72 4.63
C LEU A 370 -5.09 30.02 3.96
N THR A 371 -3.91 30.63 4.04
CA THR A 371 -2.64 30.10 3.57
C THR A 371 -1.86 29.45 4.70
N PHE A 372 -0.76 28.72 4.40
CA PHE A 372 0.16 28.18 5.42
C PHE A 372 0.63 29.27 6.38
N GLU A 373 1.08 30.39 5.87
CA GLU A 373 1.57 31.54 6.66
C GLU A 373 0.49 32.07 7.61
N ARG A 374 -0.71 32.40 7.07
CA ARG A 374 -1.81 32.95 7.89
C ARG A 374 -2.28 31.96 8.94
N GLY A 375 -2.38 30.68 8.55
CA GLY A 375 -2.73 29.59 9.45
C GLY A 375 -1.72 29.46 10.58
N LEU A 376 -0.44 29.37 10.27
CA LEU A 376 0.63 29.23 11.25
C LEU A 376 0.70 30.43 12.22
N ARG A 377 0.59 31.68 11.72
CA ARG A 377 0.49 32.88 12.56
C ARG A 377 -0.72 32.82 13.51
N SER A 378 -1.82 32.21 13.10
CA SER A 378 -3.01 32.07 13.92
C SER A 378 -2.86 30.95 14.95
N LEU A 379 -2.24 29.83 14.58
CA LEU A 379 -1.96 28.72 15.50
C LEU A 379 -1.07 29.14 16.65
N LEU A 380 -0.08 30.00 16.44
CA LEU A 380 0.78 30.56 17.51
C LEU A 380 0.01 31.34 18.59
N ARG A 381 -1.27 31.68 18.39
CA ARG A 381 -2.14 32.34 19.38
C ARG A 381 -3.17 31.38 19.98
N GLN A 382 -3.06 30.08 19.70
CA GLN A 382 -3.94 29.02 20.19
C GLN A 382 -3.31 28.18 21.30
N ASP A 383 -2.27 28.70 21.95
CA ASP A 383 -1.54 28.03 23.05
C ASP A 383 -1.05 26.62 22.67
N PRO A 384 -0.41 26.44 21.51
CA PRO A 384 0.08 25.14 21.08
C PRO A 384 1.40 24.79 21.77
N ASP A 385 1.55 23.54 22.20
CA ASP A 385 2.84 22.97 22.59
C ASP A 385 3.58 22.43 21.37
N ILE A 386 2.81 21.80 20.45
CA ILE A 386 3.34 21.15 19.26
C ILE A 386 2.60 21.67 18.03
N ILE A 387 3.35 22.05 17.01
CA ILE A 387 2.82 22.54 15.74
C ILE A 387 3.33 21.64 14.61
N MET A 388 2.48 21.23 13.69
CA MET A 388 2.88 20.61 12.45
C MET A 388 2.47 21.48 11.26
N VAL A 389 3.45 21.83 10.44
CA VAL A 389 3.27 22.49 9.16
C VAL A 389 3.45 21.46 8.06
N GLY A 390 2.40 21.17 7.31
CA GLY A 390 2.37 20.08 6.33
C GLY A 390 3.59 20.06 5.41
N GLU A 391 3.99 21.25 4.95
CA GLU A 391 5.23 21.44 4.18
C GLU A 391 5.75 22.88 4.29
N THR A 392 7.06 23.04 4.09
CA THR A 392 7.73 24.34 4.00
C THR A 392 8.22 24.54 2.57
N ARG A 393 7.55 25.45 1.83
CA ARG A 393 7.85 25.73 0.42
C ARG A 393 8.53 27.09 0.18
N ASP A 394 8.28 28.03 1.06
CA ASP A 394 8.67 29.45 0.91
C ASP A 394 9.38 29.98 2.15
N GLU A 395 10.08 31.11 1.94
CA GLU A 395 10.85 31.81 2.98
C GLU A 395 9.98 32.18 4.19
N GLU A 396 8.75 32.66 3.95
CA GLU A 396 7.90 33.19 5.00
C GLU A 396 7.43 32.09 5.96
N THR A 397 6.95 30.97 5.40
CA THR A 397 6.58 29.78 6.20
C THR A 397 7.79 29.22 6.95
N ALA A 398 8.98 29.16 6.31
CA ALA A 398 10.21 28.71 6.95
C ALA A 398 10.61 29.61 8.12
N ALA A 399 10.61 30.95 7.92
CA ALA A 399 10.99 31.90 8.95
C ALA A 399 10.04 31.87 10.16
N ILE A 400 8.73 31.73 9.95
CA ILE A 400 7.75 31.65 11.04
C ILE A 400 7.93 30.34 11.80
N SER A 401 8.08 29.20 11.11
CA SER A 401 8.28 27.89 11.72
C SER A 401 9.54 27.86 12.59
N VAL A 402 10.65 28.38 12.08
CA VAL A 402 11.93 28.46 12.80
C VAL A 402 11.81 29.36 14.03
N ARG A 403 11.14 30.52 13.93
CA ARG A 403 10.90 31.40 15.08
C ARG A 403 10.05 30.73 16.14
N ALA A 404 8.96 30.03 15.73
CA ALA A 404 8.13 29.26 16.64
C ALA A 404 8.94 28.23 17.43
N ALA A 405 9.82 27.51 16.72
CA ALA A 405 10.71 26.51 17.33
C ALA A 405 11.70 27.14 18.36
N ILE A 406 12.27 28.30 18.03
CA ILE A 406 13.19 29.02 18.96
C ILE A 406 12.43 29.57 20.17
N THR A 407 11.16 29.98 20.02
CA THR A 407 10.36 30.60 21.06
C THR A 407 9.62 29.61 21.98
N GLY A 408 9.87 28.31 21.88
CA GLY A 408 9.42 27.33 22.85
C GLY A 408 8.49 26.23 22.33
N HIS A 409 8.19 26.18 21.03
CA HIS A 409 7.31 25.18 20.44
C HIS A 409 8.10 24.03 19.80
N LEU A 410 7.61 22.79 19.92
CA LEU A 410 8.11 21.70 19.10
C LEU A 410 7.41 21.73 17.74
N VAL A 411 8.17 21.98 16.68
CA VAL A 411 7.62 22.18 15.34
C VAL A 411 8.05 21.06 14.40
N PHE A 412 7.06 20.46 13.72
CA PHE A 412 7.29 19.47 12.67
C PHE A 412 6.98 20.07 11.30
N SER A 413 7.78 19.76 10.30
CA SER A 413 7.43 20.08 8.91
C SER A 413 8.09 19.13 7.92
N THR A 414 7.76 19.30 6.63
CA THR A 414 8.39 18.54 5.55
C THR A 414 9.14 19.44 4.58
N LEU A 415 10.19 18.86 3.98
CA LEU A 415 10.94 19.42 2.87
C LEU A 415 10.99 18.44 1.70
N HIS A 416 11.39 18.95 0.53
CA HIS A 416 11.61 18.14 -0.67
C HIS A 416 13.09 18.13 -1.04
N THR A 417 13.96 17.64 -0.14
CA THR A 417 15.37 17.42 -0.38
C THR A 417 15.69 15.93 -0.45
N ASN A 418 16.84 15.58 -1.00
CA ASN A 418 17.20 14.19 -1.25
C ASN A 418 17.75 13.46 -0.03
N ASP A 419 18.43 14.19 0.87
CA ASP A 419 19.07 13.70 2.08
C ASP A 419 18.90 14.69 3.25
N ALA A 420 19.31 14.28 4.45
CA ALA A 420 19.14 15.08 5.66
C ALA A 420 20.03 16.34 5.64
N VAL A 421 21.28 16.22 5.24
CA VAL A 421 22.23 17.35 5.27
C VAL A 421 21.85 18.44 4.28
N SER A 422 21.41 18.08 3.09
CA SER A 422 20.95 19.04 2.06
C SER A 422 19.73 19.85 2.52
N SER A 423 18.97 19.37 3.50
CA SER A 423 17.87 20.13 4.09
C SER A 423 18.35 21.37 4.85
N ILE A 424 19.54 21.32 5.45
CA ILE A 424 20.16 22.48 6.13
C ILE A 424 20.43 23.59 5.11
N ILE A 425 21.08 23.22 4.02
CA ILE A 425 21.42 24.16 2.95
C ILE A 425 20.14 24.74 2.34
N ARG A 426 19.14 23.88 2.10
CA ARG A 426 17.84 24.31 1.56
C ARG A 426 17.15 25.38 2.41
N LEU A 427 17.18 25.25 3.74
CA LEU A 427 16.61 26.25 4.64
C LEU A 427 17.36 27.59 4.55
N ILE A 428 18.71 27.55 4.44
CA ILE A 428 19.52 28.74 4.25
C ILE A 428 19.24 29.41 2.90
N ASP A 429 19.13 28.61 1.83
CA ASP A 429 18.81 29.09 0.48
C ASP A 429 17.40 29.70 0.40
N MET A 430 16.49 29.25 1.26
CA MET A 430 15.13 29.81 1.39
C MET A 430 15.13 31.15 2.18
N GLY A 431 16.29 31.69 2.53
CA GLY A 431 16.42 33.00 3.21
C GLY A 431 16.44 32.93 4.74
N VAL A 432 16.45 31.72 5.34
CA VAL A 432 16.56 31.60 6.80
C VAL A 432 18.03 31.79 7.21
N GLU A 433 18.27 32.69 8.13
CA GLU A 433 19.64 32.97 8.61
C GLU A 433 20.29 31.73 9.26
N PRO A 434 21.56 31.40 8.95
CA PRO A 434 22.21 30.18 9.43
C PRO A 434 22.19 30.00 10.95
N TYR A 435 22.33 31.08 11.72
CA TYR A 435 22.26 31.02 13.19
C TYR A 435 20.85 30.64 13.68
N MET A 436 19.78 31.01 12.95
CA MET A 436 18.43 30.65 13.26
C MET A 436 18.17 29.17 12.95
N VAL A 437 18.65 28.68 11.79
CA VAL A 437 18.60 27.26 11.43
C VAL A 437 19.33 26.43 12.48
N ALA A 438 20.56 26.82 12.83
CA ALA A 438 21.40 26.13 13.81
C ALA A 438 20.71 26.01 15.20
N ASN A 439 20.07 27.09 15.66
CA ASN A 439 19.46 27.13 16.98
C ASN A 439 18.08 26.49 17.06
N SER A 440 17.37 26.38 15.92
CA SER A 440 16.06 25.77 15.88
C SER A 440 16.10 24.26 15.68
N LEU A 441 17.06 23.74 14.90
CA LEU A 441 17.05 22.32 14.51
C LEU A 441 17.35 21.39 15.69
N VAL A 442 16.44 20.43 15.92
CA VAL A 442 16.64 19.24 16.75
C VAL A 442 17.19 18.11 15.89
N GLY A 443 16.59 17.89 14.74
CA GLY A 443 17.03 16.86 13.81
C GLY A 443 16.30 16.86 12.47
N LEU A 444 16.86 16.08 11.58
CA LEU A 444 16.42 15.91 10.20
C LEU A 444 16.31 14.42 9.88
N VAL A 445 15.24 14.03 9.21
CA VAL A 445 14.98 12.65 8.80
C VAL A 445 14.74 12.63 7.31
N ALA A 446 15.70 12.13 6.54
CA ALA A 446 15.43 11.82 5.14
C ALA A 446 14.81 10.43 5.01
N GLN A 447 13.80 10.30 4.15
CA GLN A 447 13.00 9.09 4.03
C GLN A 447 12.73 8.73 2.58
N ARG A 448 12.82 7.43 2.29
CA ARG A 448 12.41 6.79 1.03
C ARG A 448 11.58 5.56 1.31
N LEU A 449 10.86 5.09 0.31
CA LEU A 449 10.20 3.79 0.32
C LEU A 449 10.85 2.89 -0.71
N VAL A 450 11.23 1.69 -0.29
CA VAL A 450 11.65 0.60 -1.17
C VAL A 450 10.58 -0.49 -1.19
N ARG A 451 10.39 -1.13 -2.33
CA ARG A 451 9.42 -2.24 -2.46
C ARG A 451 9.96 -3.49 -1.79
N VAL A 452 9.08 -4.23 -1.14
CA VAL A 452 9.40 -5.51 -0.50
C VAL A 452 9.21 -6.64 -1.50
N VAL A 453 10.21 -7.50 -1.64
CA VAL A 453 10.14 -8.67 -2.53
C VAL A 453 9.01 -9.58 -2.06
N CYS A 454 8.17 -9.99 -2.98
CA CYS A 454 7.06 -10.89 -2.71
C CYS A 454 7.58 -12.17 -2.02
N PRO A 455 7.04 -12.54 -0.85
CA PRO A 455 7.49 -13.73 -0.13
C PRO A 455 7.26 -15.02 -0.92
N GLU A 456 6.23 -15.05 -1.76
CA GLU A 456 5.79 -16.23 -2.49
C GLU A 456 6.60 -16.51 -3.76
N CYS A 457 6.94 -15.48 -4.53
CA CYS A 457 7.65 -15.65 -5.80
C CYS A 457 9.08 -15.12 -5.79
N GLY A 458 9.51 -14.48 -4.71
CA GLY A 458 10.88 -14.03 -4.57
C GLY A 458 11.84 -15.22 -4.35
N TYR A 459 12.91 -15.29 -5.11
CA TYR A 459 13.92 -16.35 -5.00
C TYR A 459 15.32 -15.77 -4.83
N TRP A 460 16.19 -16.54 -4.22
CA TRP A 460 17.59 -16.18 -4.04
C TRP A 460 18.41 -16.57 -5.28
N ASP A 461 19.32 -15.67 -5.69
CA ASP A 461 20.18 -15.82 -6.84
C ASP A 461 21.57 -15.25 -6.56
N GLU A 462 22.55 -15.55 -7.38
CA GLU A 462 23.86 -14.93 -7.31
C GLU A 462 23.82 -13.52 -7.96
N PRO A 463 24.49 -12.54 -7.35
CA PRO A 463 24.58 -11.22 -7.98
C PRO A 463 25.48 -11.28 -9.23
N THR A 464 25.07 -10.55 -10.26
CA THR A 464 25.88 -10.36 -11.47
C THR A 464 27.16 -9.59 -11.15
N GLU A 465 28.18 -9.63 -12.01
CA GLU A 465 29.44 -8.90 -11.79
C GLU A 465 29.21 -7.38 -11.65
N GLN A 466 28.26 -6.82 -12.39
CA GLN A 466 27.89 -5.41 -12.26
C GLN A 466 27.23 -5.11 -10.92
N GLU A 467 26.43 -6.02 -10.41
CA GLU A 467 25.80 -5.88 -9.09
C GLU A 467 26.84 -6.05 -7.98
N LYS A 468 27.74 -7.02 -8.08
CA LYS A 468 28.85 -7.19 -7.13
C LYS A 468 29.71 -5.93 -7.01
N ALA A 469 30.00 -5.29 -8.14
CA ALA A 469 30.72 -4.01 -8.13
C ALA A 469 29.97 -2.90 -7.40
N PHE A 470 28.63 -2.94 -7.40
CA PHE A 470 27.77 -1.93 -6.78
C PHE A 470 27.47 -2.24 -5.29
N ILE A 471 27.12 -3.49 -4.96
CA ILE A 471 26.75 -3.89 -3.58
C ILE A 471 27.96 -4.34 -2.73
N GLY A 472 29.12 -4.49 -3.34
CA GLY A 472 30.35 -4.95 -2.68
C GLY A 472 30.44 -6.48 -2.54
N PRO A 473 31.64 -7.00 -2.23
CA PRO A 473 31.94 -8.43 -2.25
C PRO A 473 31.35 -9.22 -1.07
N LYS A 474 30.84 -8.53 -0.05
CA LYS A 474 30.28 -9.18 1.15
C LYS A 474 28.92 -9.83 0.91
N ILE A 475 28.15 -9.34 -0.06
CA ILE A 475 26.82 -9.86 -0.39
C ILE A 475 26.98 -10.90 -1.50
N THR A 476 26.88 -12.17 -1.13
CA THR A 476 27.08 -13.32 -2.03
C THR A 476 25.79 -13.81 -2.68
N ARG A 477 24.62 -13.42 -2.14
CA ARG A 477 23.30 -13.77 -2.66
C ARG A 477 22.37 -12.59 -2.59
N VAL A 478 21.52 -12.44 -3.59
CA VAL A 478 20.51 -11.38 -3.67
C VAL A 478 19.15 -12.00 -3.96
N ARG A 479 18.08 -11.34 -3.53
CA ARG A 479 16.73 -11.81 -3.81
C ARG A 479 16.21 -11.17 -5.10
N ARG A 480 15.58 -12.00 -5.96
CA ARG A 480 14.98 -11.58 -7.23
C ARG A 480 13.47 -11.54 -7.12
N ALA A 481 12.85 -10.60 -7.80
CA ALA A 481 11.40 -10.46 -7.90
C ALA A 481 10.93 -11.09 -9.21
N GLN A 482 10.17 -12.19 -9.15
CA GLN A 482 9.72 -12.92 -10.34
C GLN A 482 8.34 -12.44 -10.82
N GLY A 483 7.38 -12.34 -9.92
CA GLY A 483 5.98 -12.06 -10.21
C GLY A 483 5.09 -13.31 -10.10
N CYS A 484 3.97 -13.18 -9.41
CA CYS A 484 2.94 -14.21 -9.25
C CYS A 484 1.56 -13.55 -9.03
N ASN A 485 0.51 -14.35 -8.93
CA ASN A 485 -0.84 -13.84 -8.70
C ASN A 485 -0.98 -13.06 -7.39
N SER A 486 -0.29 -13.49 -6.32
CA SER A 486 -0.32 -12.82 -5.01
C SER A 486 0.21 -11.38 -5.07
N CYS A 487 1.21 -11.11 -5.89
CA CYS A 487 1.77 -9.78 -6.09
C CYS A 487 1.26 -9.07 -7.37
N SER A 488 0.18 -9.54 -7.97
CA SER A 488 -0.34 -9.04 -9.26
C SER A 488 0.76 -8.96 -10.34
N HIS A 489 1.61 -9.98 -10.39
CA HIS A 489 2.75 -10.14 -11.31
C HIS A 489 3.84 -9.06 -11.22
N THR A 490 3.83 -8.23 -10.19
CA THR A 490 4.86 -7.19 -9.99
C THR A 490 6.16 -7.72 -9.40
N GLY A 491 6.13 -8.86 -8.73
CA GLY A 491 7.25 -9.42 -7.96
C GLY A 491 7.44 -8.79 -6.58
N TYR A 492 6.58 -7.82 -6.19
CA TYR A 492 6.69 -7.09 -4.93
C TYR A 492 5.35 -7.02 -4.22
N VAL A 493 5.39 -6.94 -2.88
CA VAL A 493 4.19 -6.77 -2.04
C VAL A 493 4.49 -5.75 -0.94
N GLY A 494 3.87 -4.59 -1.06
CA GLY A 494 4.05 -3.50 -0.11
C GLY A 494 5.41 -2.81 -0.20
N ARG A 495 5.63 -1.89 0.72
CA ARG A 495 6.81 -1.03 0.76
C ARG A 495 7.34 -0.94 2.18
N ARG A 496 8.65 -0.79 2.32
CA ARG A 496 9.34 -0.52 3.57
C ARG A 496 10.02 0.82 3.52
N ALA A 497 9.91 1.59 4.60
CA ALA A 497 10.59 2.86 4.73
C ALA A 497 12.07 2.61 5.08
N ILE A 498 12.94 3.44 4.51
CA ILE A 498 14.34 3.58 4.88
C ILE A 498 14.60 5.02 5.28
N HIS A 499 15.52 5.21 6.22
CA HIS A 499 15.72 6.50 6.86
C HIS A 499 17.21 6.86 6.95
N GLU A 500 17.48 8.13 6.81
CA GLU A 500 18.76 8.75 7.17
C GLU A 500 18.46 9.80 8.23
N ILE A 501 18.99 9.61 9.45
CA ILE A 501 18.65 10.44 10.61
C ILE A 501 19.84 11.23 11.05
N LEU A 502 19.71 12.56 11.06
CA LEU A 502 20.69 13.51 11.55
C LEU A 502 20.19 14.19 12.83
N CYS A 503 20.77 13.82 13.97
CA CYS A 503 20.60 14.55 15.22
C CYS A 503 21.57 15.74 15.27
N VAL A 504 21.04 16.94 15.50
CA VAL A 504 21.86 18.17 15.47
C VAL A 504 22.48 18.44 16.85
N ASP A 505 23.77 18.21 16.99
CA ASP A 505 24.53 18.48 18.19
C ASP A 505 25.13 19.92 18.21
N ASN A 506 25.83 20.27 19.28
CA ASN A 506 26.40 21.58 19.44
C ASN A 506 27.51 21.90 18.41
N GLN A 507 28.25 20.90 17.95
CA GLN A 507 29.29 21.11 16.95
C GLN A 507 28.66 21.30 15.56
N MET A 508 27.67 20.51 15.21
CA MET A 508 26.89 20.69 13.98
C MET A 508 26.27 22.10 13.94
N ARG A 509 25.70 22.59 15.06
CA ARG A 509 25.19 23.98 15.17
C ARG A 509 26.23 25.03 14.85
N ARG A 510 27.48 24.87 15.36
CA ARG A 510 28.58 25.78 15.06
C ARG A 510 28.94 25.75 13.58
N MET A 511 29.07 24.58 13.00
CA MET A 511 29.35 24.38 11.58
C MET A 511 28.29 25.03 10.69
N ILE A 512 26.98 24.84 11.00
CA ILE A 512 25.87 25.48 10.29
C ILE A 512 25.99 27.01 10.36
N THR A 513 26.23 27.55 11.58
CA THR A 513 26.38 29.00 11.79
C THR A 513 27.55 29.59 11.01
N GLN A 514 28.64 28.84 10.85
CA GLN A 514 29.82 29.21 10.09
C GLN A 514 29.68 29.05 8.57
N ARG A 515 28.51 28.57 8.10
CA ARG A 515 28.26 28.24 6.69
C ARG A 515 29.27 27.22 6.14
N THR A 516 29.62 26.22 6.95
CA THR A 516 30.53 25.15 6.54
C THR A 516 29.99 24.43 5.30
N PRO A 517 30.85 24.07 4.33
CA PRO A 517 30.44 23.35 3.13
C PRO A 517 29.67 22.06 3.43
N MET A 518 28.71 21.73 2.57
CA MET A 518 27.82 20.56 2.75
C MET A 518 28.60 19.25 2.94
N GLU A 519 29.69 19.07 2.22
CA GLU A 519 30.52 17.86 2.28
C GLU A 519 31.17 17.65 3.64
N GLU A 520 31.61 18.75 4.27
CA GLU A 520 32.18 18.72 5.62
C GLU A 520 31.07 18.43 6.66
N LEU A 521 29.89 19.05 6.52
CA LEU A 521 28.72 18.72 7.35
C LEU A 521 28.35 17.23 7.25
N ARG A 522 28.35 16.69 6.04
CA ARG A 522 28.07 15.25 5.78
C ARG A 522 29.15 14.37 6.38
N SER A 523 30.42 14.73 6.19
CA SER A 523 31.54 14.01 6.79
C SER A 523 31.44 13.96 8.31
N TYR A 524 31.12 15.09 8.94
CA TYR A 524 30.91 15.16 10.37
C TYR A 524 29.74 14.31 10.82
N ALA A 525 28.59 14.41 10.13
CA ALA A 525 27.39 13.62 10.43
C ALA A 525 27.66 12.10 10.38
N THR A 526 28.37 11.66 9.34
CA THR A 526 28.65 10.23 9.13
C THR A 526 29.69 9.70 10.13
N HIS A 527 30.83 10.41 10.30
CA HIS A 527 31.95 9.89 11.08
C HIS A 527 31.81 10.10 12.59
N TYR A 528 31.16 11.18 13.02
CA TYR A 528 31.10 11.56 14.44
C TYR A 528 29.71 11.39 15.05
N LEU A 529 28.63 11.60 14.27
CA LEU A 529 27.26 11.41 14.74
C LEU A 529 26.69 10.02 14.40
N GLY A 530 27.42 9.21 13.63
CA GLY A 530 27.00 7.87 13.26
C GLY A 530 25.77 7.87 12.32
N MET A 531 25.61 8.92 11.52
CA MET A 531 24.53 8.97 10.54
C MET A 531 24.76 7.92 9.47
N GLU A 532 23.81 7.00 9.30
CA GLU A 532 23.79 6.04 8.20
C GLU A 532 23.06 6.67 7.01
N SER A 533 23.61 6.52 5.81
CA SER A 533 22.94 7.01 4.60
C SER A 533 21.75 6.13 4.20
N LEU A 534 20.83 6.70 3.40
CA LEU A 534 19.74 5.91 2.80
C LEU A 534 20.26 4.73 1.98
N THR A 535 21.42 4.88 1.32
CA THR A 535 22.05 3.80 0.56
C THR A 535 22.54 2.68 1.48
N ASP A 536 23.13 2.99 2.63
CA ASP A 536 23.61 2.00 3.59
C ASP A 536 22.45 1.19 4.16
N GLU A 537 21.33 1.85 4.50
CA GLU A 537 20.14 1.16 4.99
C GLU A 537 19.50 0.28 3.90
N ALA A 538 19.37 0.80 2.68
CA ALA A 538 18.87 0.00 1.55
C ALA A 538 19.77 -1.21 1.26
N LEU A 539 21.09 -1.06 1.40
CA LEU A 539 22.06 -2.17 1.23
C LEU A 539 21.85 -3.27 2.26
N LYS A 540 21.54 -2.93 3.52
CA LYS A 540 21.19 -3.92 4.55
C LYS A 540 19.93 -4.69 4.16
N LEU A 541 18.91 -4.01 3.62
CA LEU A 541 17.69 -4.66 3.16
C LEU A 541 17.88 -5.53 1.89
N VAL A 542 18.90 -5.27 1.08
CA VAL A 542 19.31 -6.17 -0.01
C VAL A 542 20.00 -7.40 0.56
N ALA A 543 20.87 -7.22 1.55
CA ALA A 543 21.61 -8.31 2.16
C ALA A 543 20.70 -9.31 2.90
N ASP A 544 19.65 -8.84 3.56
CA ASP A 544 18.66 -9.69 4.24
C ASP A 544 17.55 -10.21 3.31
N GLY A 545 17.52 -9.76 2.05
CA GLY A 545 16.56 -10.17 1.04
C GLY A 545 15.18 -9.52 1.15
N THR A 546 15.03 -8.46 1.93
CA THR A 546 13.78 -7.69 2.01
C THR A 546 13.48 -7.00 0.68
N THR A 547 14.51 -6.48 0.02
CA THR A 547 14.38 -5.76 -1.27
C THR A 547 15.39 -6.25 -2.30
N THR A 548 15.36 -5.69 -3.50
CA THR A 548 16.24 -6.05 -4.62
C THR A 548 17.35 -5.03 -4.83
N VAL A 549 18.39 -5.43 -5.59
CA VAL A 549 19.44 -4.51 -6.04
C VAL A 549 18.88 -3.39 -6.94
N GLU A 550 17.80 -3.66 -7.68
CA GLU A 550 17.13 -2.66 -8.52
C GLU A 550 16.53 -1.52 -7.70
N GLU A 551 15.92 -1.84 -6.55
CA GLU A 551 15.39 -0.83 -5.64
C GLU A 551 16.52 -0.02 -4.98
N LEU A 552 17.60 -0.68 -4.58
CA LEU A 552 18.81 0.00 -4.07
C LEU A 552 19.39 0.97 -5.11
N LYS A 553 19.49 0.56 -6.40
CA LYS A 553 19.95 1.45 -7.48
C LYS A 553 19.10 2.71 -7.61
N LYS A 554 17.77 2.58 -7.47
CA LYS A 554 16.87 3.74 -7.47
C LYS A 554 17.17 4.70 -6.32
N VAL A 555 17.43 4.18 -5.13
CA VAL A 555 17.80 4.99 -3.97
C VAL A 555 19.11 5.74 -4.24
N ALA A 556 20.14 5.02 -4.67
CA ALA A 556 21.47 5.60 -4.93
C ALA A 556 21.50 6.61 -6.10
N TYR A 557 20.64 6.46 -7.11
CA TYR A 557 20.60 7.39 -8.24
C TYR A 557 20.09 8.79 -7.86
N TYR A 558 19.32 8.90 -6.79
CA TYR A 558 18.74 10.18 -6.34
C TYR A 558 19.53 10.87 -5.24
N ILE A 559 20.65 10.30 -4.80
CA ILE A 559 21.58 10.86 -3.83
C ILE A 559 22.84 11.33 -4.55
#